data_fa12ec5d142edc7bd02354805680962b
#
_entry.id   fa12ec5d142edc7bd02354805680962b
#
_cell.length_a   1.000
_cell.length_b   1.000
_cell.length_c   1.000
_cell.angle_alpha   90.00
_cell.angle_beta   90.00
_cell.angle_gamma   90.00
#
_symmetry.space_group_name_H-M   'P 1'
#
loop_
_entity.id
_entity.type
_entity.pdbx_description
1 polymer ?
#
loop_
_entity_poly.entity_id
_entity_poly.type
_entity_poly.pdbx_seq_one_letter_code
_entity_poly.pdbx_strand_id
1 'polypeptide(L)'
;QFVTVPAALPAVIKNQKKQTMSIISTLLHNLNYPTIFFLMMLESTVIPVPSEFVVSPAAYHAAGGNLNIWLVILFATLGADIGATINYIAGKYLGRPIIYSFANSKWGKMCLLNQEKVEKSEKYFDDNGKVATITGRLIPGIRHLISIPAGLARMNFWSFLLFTTIGAGAWNCILAALGWYLHSVVPESELEAQIHLYGDYIKYFILALCVLAIIFFIIKKKINKK
;
A
#
# COMPACT_ATOMS: atom_id res chain seq x y z
N GLN A 1 30.61 6.28 26.32
CA GLN A 1 29.45 5.80 27.10
C GLN A 1 28.56 4.99 26.17
N PHE A 2 28.54 3.67 26.36
CA PHE A 2 27.60 2.78 25.67
C PHE A 2 26.20 3.01 26.28
N VAL A 3 25.26 3.50 25.46
CA VAL A 3 23.85 3.58 25.85
C VAL A 3 23.33 2.14 25.95
N THR A 4 23.22 1.62 27.16
CA THR A 4 22.61 0.31 27.43
C THR A 4 21.12 0.39 27.11
N VAL A 5 20.68 -0.29 26.05
CA VAL A 5 19.25 -0.45 25.71
C VAL A 5 18.61 -1.22 26.87
N PRO A 6 17.54 -0.71 27.51
CA PRO A 6 16.92 -1.38 28.64
C PRO A 6 16.39 -2.75 28.22
N ALA A 7 16.72 -3.80 28.99
CA ALA A 7 16.32 -5.18 28.72
C ALA A 7 14.79 -5.40 28.62
N ALA A 8 13.99 -4.44 29.09
CA ALA A 8 12.53 -4.43 28.97
C ALA A 8 11.98 -4.02 27.60
N LEU A 9 12.79 -3.38 26.74
CA LEU A 9 12.34 -2.85 25.45
C LEU A 9 11.83 -3.96 24.49
N PRO A 10 12.47 -5.12 24.36
CA PRO A 10 11.97 -6.21 23.51
C PRO A 10 10.63 -6.79 24.00
N ALA A 11 10.43 -6.87 25.32
CA ALA A 11 9.18 -7.37 25.90
C ALA A 11 8.00 -6.39 25.68
N VAL A 12 8.24 -5.09 25.79
CA VAL A 12 7.24 -4.05 25.54
C VAL A 12 6.84 -4.05 24.06
N ILE A 13 7.80 -4.12 23.14
CA ILE A 13 7.54 -4.18 21.69
C ILE A 13 6.76 -5.45 21.34
N LYS A 14 7.11 -6.61 21.93
CA LYS A 14 6.42 -7.89 21.72
C LYS A 14 4.98 -7.83 22.23
N ASN A 15 4.75 -7.19 23.38
CA ASN A 15 3.41 -7.04 23.96
C ASN A 15 2.54 -6.09 23.16
N GLN A 16 3.09 -4.94 22.69
CA GLN A 16 2.39 -4.02 21.80
C GLN A 16 2.03 -4.70 20.48
N LYS A 17 2.94 -5.46 19.88
CA LYS A 17 2.67 -6.20 18.64
C LYS A 17 1.55 -7.22 18.82
N LYS A 18 1.53 -7.95 19.95
CA LYS A 18 0.48 -8.91 20.30
C LYS A 18 -0.89 -8.23 20.49
N GLN A 19 -0.90 -7.08 21.15
CA GLN A 19 -2.12 -6.30 21.40
C GLN A 19 -2.67 -5.69 20.09
N THR A 20 -1.81 -5.17 19.23
CA THR A 20 -2.21 -4.67 17.89
C THR A 20 -2.78 -5.79 17.01
N MET A 21 -2.16 -6.97 17.01
CA MET A 21 -2.67 -8.15 16.29
C MET A 21 -4.03 -8.61 16.82
N SER A 22 -4.25 -8.57 18.13
CA SER A 22 -5.54 -8.90 18.75
C SER A 22 -6.64 -7.92 18.36
N ILE A 23 -6.34 -6.62 18.30
CA ILE A 23 -7.31 -5.61 17.87
C ILE A 23 -7.65 -5.80 16.39
N ILE A 24 -6.66 -6.04 15.55
CA ILE A 24 -6.87 -6.28 14.11
C ILE A 24 -7.73 -7.52 13.90
N SER A 25 -7.45 -8.63 14.59
CA SER A 25 -8.26 -9.85 14.48
C SER A 25 -9.72 -9.63 14.91
N THR A 26 -9.95 -8.89 16.00
CA THR A 26 -11.30 -8.55 16.45
C THR A 26 -12.05 -7.69 15.43
N LEU A 27 -11.35 -6.74 14.79
CA LEU A 27 -11.92 -5.90 13.74
C LEU A 27 -12.22 -6.70 12.46
N LEU A 28 -11.38 -7.69 12.13
CA LEU A 28 -11.61 -8.58 10.99
C LEU A 28 -12.81 -9.51 11.19
N HIS A 29 -13.09 -9.94 12.42
CA HIS A 29 -14.29 -10.73 12.74
C HIS A 29 -15.60 -9.91 12.69
N ASN A 30 -15.52 -8.58 12.81
CA ASN A 30 -16.67 -7.68 12.79
C ASN A 30 -16.60 -6.71 11.61
N LEU A 31 -16.48 -7.24 10.38
CA LEU A 31 -16.40 -6.44 9.18
C LEU A 31 -17.73 -5.71 8.92
N ASN A 32 -17.66 -4.39 8.98
CA ASN A 32 -18.69 -3.45 8.57
C ASN A 32 -18.05 -2.29 7.81
N TYR A 33 -18.82 -1.42 7.17
CA TYR A 33 -18.26 -0.34 6.35
C TYR A 33 -17.29 0.58 7.10
N PRO A 34 -17.59 1.07 8.34
CA PRO A 34 -16.61 1.83 9.13
C PRO A 34 -15.32 1.05 9.40
N THR A 35 -15.42 -0.23 9.78
CA THR A 35 -14.23 -1.06 10.05
C THR A 35 -13.37 -1.23 8.81
N ILE A 36 -13.98 -1.51 7.65
CA ILE A 36 -13.30 -1.59 6.35
C ILE A 36 -12.56 -0.28 6.05
N PHE A 37 -13.25 0.85 6.21
CA PHE A 37 -12.66 2.17 6.01
C PHE A 37 -11.42 2.40 6.90
N PHE A 38 -11.53 2.16 8.22
CA PHE A 38 -10.43 2.38 9.15
C PHE A 38 -9.26 1.43 8.91
N LEU A 39 -9.52 0.15 8.62
CA LEU A 39 -8.47 -0.81 8.32
C LEU A 39 -7.72 -0.46 7.04
N MET A 40 -8.43 -0.04 5.99
CA MET A 40 -7.83 0.40 4.72
C MET A 40 -7.10 1.74 4.86
N MET A 41 -7.56 2.63 5.73
CA MET A 41 -6.84 3.84 6.08
C MET A 41 -5.51 3.50 6.78
N LEU A 42 -5.52 2.58 7.75
CA LEU A 42 -4.31 2.13 8.44
C LEU A 42 -3.35 1.42 7.47
N GLU A 43 -3.87 0.55 6.60
CA GLU A 43 -3.08 -0.16 5.57
C GLU A 43 -2.33 0.82 4.66
N SER A 44 -3.00 1.88 4.24
CA SER A 44 -2.40 2.89 3.36
C SER A 44 -1.45 3.85 4.09
N THR A 45 -1.32 3.76 5.41
CA THR A 45 -0.30 4.46 6.20
C THR A 45 0.96 3.60 6.35
N VAL A 46 1.70 3.77 7.43
CA VAL A 46 2.96 3.04 7.71
C VAL A 46 2.70 1.63 8.29
N ILE A 47 1.47 1.32 8.71
CA ILE A 47 1.14 0.05 9.35
C ILE A 47 0.78 -0.98 8.26
N PRO A 48 1.58 -2.03 8.04
CA PRO A 48 1.33 -2.99 6.98
C PRO A 48 0.21 -3.97 7.39
N VAL A 49 -1.05 -3.59 7.14
CA VAL A 49 -2.19 -4.51 7.19
C VAL A 49 -2.44 -4.95 5.75
N PRO A 50 -2.32 -6.24 5.41
CA PRO A 50 -2.59 -6.66 4.04
C PRO A 50 -4.08 -6.45 3.70
N SER A 51 -4.37 -5.67 2.67
CA SER A 51 -5.75 -5.38 2.22
C SER A 51 -6.52 -6.61 1.78
N GLU A 52 -5.81 -7.68 1.43
CA GLU A 52 -6.38 -8.98 1.08
C GLU A 52 -7.25 -9.55 2.21
N PHE A 53 -6.83 -9.32 3.46
CA PHE A 53 -7.59 -9.77 4.65
C PHE A 53 -8.72 -8.84 5.05
N VAL A 54 -8.85 -7.68 4.41
CA VAL A 54 -9.92 -6.72 4.68
C VAL A 54 -10.97 -6.78 3.58
N VAL A 55 -10.54 -6.57 2.32
CA VAL A 55 -11.45 -6.41 1.19
C VAL A 55 -12.02 -7.76 0.72
N SER A 56 -11.19 -8.81 0.66
CA SER A 56 -11.68 -10.12 0.18
C SER A 56 -12.68 -10.77 1.13
N PRO A 57 -12.48 -10.84 2.47
CA PRO A 57 -13.53 -11.32 3.38
C PRO A 57 -14.77 -10.44 3.35
N ALA A 58 -14.64 -9.11 3.28
CA ALA A 58 -15.80 -8.23 3.20
C ALA A 58 -16.63 -8.48 1.93
N ALA A 59 -15.97 -8.74 0.80
CA ALA A 59 -16.63 -9.09 -0.45
C ALA A 59 -17.22 -10.50 -0.42
N TYR A 60 -16.61 -11.45 0.28
CA TYR A 60 -17.18 -12.77 0.55
C TYR A 60 -18.51 -12.65 1.30
N HIS A 61 -18.56 -11.87 2.38
CA HIS A 61 -19.78 -11.61 3.14
C HIS A 61 -20.81 -10.79 2.32
N ALA A 62 -20.35 -9.94 1.40
CA ALA A 62 -21.24 -9.24 0.47
C ALA A 62 -21.91 -10.19 -0.53
N ALA A 63 -21.21 -11.22 -1.00
CA ALA A 63 -21.79 -12.27 -1.84
C ALA A 63 -22.85 -13.09 -1.08
N GLY A 64 -22.68 -13.29 0.23
CA GLY A 64 -23.67 -13.90 1.12
C GLY A 64 -24.87 -12.99 1.48
N GLY A 65 -24.90 -11.75 0.98
CA GLY A 65 -26.00 -10.80 1.22
C GLY A 65 -25.89 -9.95 2.50
N ASN A 66 -24.84 -10.12 3.29
CA ASN A 66 -24.65 -9.38 4.55
C ASN A 66 -24.15 -7.94 4.33
N LEU A 67 -23.45 -7.69 3.21
CA LEU A 67 -22.92 -6.39 2.84
C LEU A 67 -23.21 -6.10 1.36
N ASN A 68 -23.08 -4.83 0.97
CA ASN A 68 -23.15 -4.44 -0.44
C ASN A 68 -21.72 -4.29 -1.00
N ILE A 69 -21.40 -5.01 -2.06
CA ILE A 69 -20.04 -5.04 -2.66
C ILE A 69 -19.57 -3.66 -3.13
N TRP A 70 -20.48 -2.84 -3.68
CA TRP A 70 -20.13 -1.49 -4.14
C TRP A 70 -19.75 -0.57 -2.98
N LEU A 71 -20.46 -0.71 -1.84
CA LEU A 71 -20.12 0.02 -0.63
C LEU A 71 -18.80 -0.49 -0.01
N VAL A 72 -18.53 -1.79 -0.06
CA VAL A 72 -17.23 -2.35 0.35
C VAL A 72 -16.09 -1.70 -0.44
N ILE A 73 -16.19 -1.68 -1.78
CA ILE A 73 -15.17 -1.07 -2.65
C ILE A 73 -15.05 0.43 -2.38
N LEU A 74 -16.17 1.14 -2.22
CA LEU A 74 -16.19 2.56 -1.95
C LEU A 74 -15.49 2.90 -0.62
N PHE A 75 -15.91 2.28 0.48
CA PHE A 75 -15.32 2.55 1.81
C PHE A 75 -13.85 2.11 1.89
N ALA A 76 -13.49 1.01 1.24
CA ALA A 76 -12.10 0.58 1.13
C ALA A 76 -11.24 1.60 0.38
N THR A 77 -11.74 2.14 -0.73
CA THR A 77 -11.03 3.14 -1.53
C THR A 77 -10.92 4.47 -0.79
N LEU A 78 -12.00 4.94 -0.16
CA LEU A 78 -11.98 6.16 0.65
C LEU A 78 -10.99 6.05 1.82
N GLY A 79 -10.96 4.90 2.51
CA GLY A 79 -9.98 4.64 3.56
C GLY A 79 -8.55 4.72 3.03
N ALA A 80 -8.28 4.05 1.91
CA ALA A 80 -6.97 4.08 1.26
C ALA A 80 -6.56 5.51 0.83
N ASP A 81 -7.49 6.32 0.32
CA ASP A 81 -7.24 7.70 -0.09
C ASP A 81 -6.87 8.59 1.09
N ILE A 82 -7.54 8.43 2.24
CA ILE A 82 -7.22 9.19 3.46
C ILE A 82 -5.85 8.77 4.01
N GLY A 83 -5.56 7.48 4.11
CA GLY A 83 -4.25 6.99 4.53
C GLY A 83 -3.13 7.47 3.61
N ALA A 84 -3.35 7.44 2.29
CA ALA A 84 -2.43 7.98 1.30
C ALA A 84 -2.22 9.49 1.44
N THR A 85 -3.29 10.24 1.74
CA THR A 85 -3.22 11.68 1.96
C THR A 85 -2.38 12.02 3.19
N ILE A 86 -2.50 11.24 4.27
CA ILE A 86 -1.65 11.39 5.46
C ILE A 86 -0.17 11.21 5.09
N ASN A 87 0.16 10.14 4.35
CA ASN A 87 1.53 9.89 3.89
C ASN A 87 2.04 10.96 2.91
N TYR A 88 1.18 11.46 2.02
CA TYR A 88 1.52 12.55 1.11
C TYR A 88 1.84 13.83 1.88
N ILE A 89 1.02 14.21 2.87
CA ILE A 89 1.24 15.37 3.73
C ILE A 89 2.53 15.20 4.54
N ALA A 90 2.76 14.02 5.12
CA ALA A 90 4.01 13.71 5.81
C ALA A 90 5.22 13.85 4.87
N GLY A 91 5.15 13.31 3.65
CA GLY A 91 6.19 13.47 2.64
C GLY A 91 6.45 14.94 2.28
N LYS A 92 5.37 15.70 2.10
CA LYS A 92 5.45 17.11 1.67
C LYS A 92 6.06 18.04 2.74
N TYR A 93 5.71 17.86 4.00
CA TYR A 93 6.11 18.78 5.08
C TYR A 93 7.29 18.26 5.91
N LEU A 94 7.36 16.95 6.16
CA LEU A 94 8.37 16.33 6.98
C LEU A 94 9.45 15.62 6.15
N GLY A 95 9.12 15.22 4.91
CA GLY A 95 9.97 14.35 4.10
C GLY A 95 11.29 15.00 3.72
N ARG A 96 11.30 16.24 3.22
CA ARG A 96 12.55 16.91 2.80
C ARG A 96 13.56 17.01 3.94
N PRO A 97 13.28 17.67 5.08
CA PRO A 97 14.27 17.82 6.14
C PRO A 97 14.74 16.47 6.69
N ILE A 98 13.87 15.48 6.82
CA ILE A 98 14.21 14.15 7.32
C ILE A 98 15.03 13.38 6.29
N ILE A 99 14.59 13.33 5.03
CA ILE A 99 15.24 12.54 3.97
C ILE A 99 16.59 13.15 3.60
N TYR A 100 16.72 14.48 3.50
CA TYR A 100 17.97 15.15 3.23
C TYR A 100 18.95 15.00 4.40
N SER A 101 18.48 15.11 5.65
CA SER A 101 19.30 14.84 6.83
C SER A 101 19.78 13.40 6.86
N PHE A 102 18.91 12.43 6.56
CA PHE A 102 19.27 11.02 6.47
C PHE A 102 20.23 10.73 5.31
N ALA A 103 19.97 11.27 4.11
CA ALA A 103 20.83 11.08 2.93
C ALA A 103 22.26 11.61 3.18
N ASN A 104 22.41 12.68 3.96
CA ASN A 104 23.70 13.26 4.34
C ASN A 104 24.37 12.56 5.54
N SER A 105 23.65 11.67 6.23
CA SER A 105 24.17 10.91 7.37
C SER A 105 25.08 9.76 6.92
N LYS A 106 25.87 9.22 7.88
CA LYS A 106 26.68 8.00 7.64
C LYS A 106 25.82 6.81 7.18
N TRP A 107 24.61 6.67 7.73
CA TRP A 107 23.67 5.61 7.39
C TRP A 107 23.08 5.77 5.98
N GLY A 108 22.75 6.97 5.58
CA GLY A 108 22.28 7.25 4.22
C GLY A 108 23.35 6.91 3.18
N LYS A 109 24.60 7.28 3.42
CA LYS A 109 25.73 6.93 2.55
C LYS A 109 25.93 5.41 2.44
N MET A 110 25.76 4.67 3.53
CA MET A 110 25.85 3.21 3.55
C MET A 110 24.72 2.55 2.76
N CYS A 111 23.53 3.16 2.74
CA CYS A 111 22.40 2.75 1.91
C CYS A 111 22.48 3.26 0.46
N LEU A 112 23.63 3.82 0.03
CA LEU A 112 23.83 4.42 -1.30
C LEU A 112 22.84 5.54 -1.61
N LEU A 113 22.22 6.14 -0.61
CA LEU A 113 21.39 7.32 -0.71
C LEU A 113 22.29 8.55 -0.57
N ASN A 114 22.13 9.49 -1.48
CA ASN A 114 22.73 10.81 -1.40
C ASN A 114 21.73 11.86 -1.88
N GLN A 115 22.00 13.11 -1.58
CA GLN A 115 21.12 14.23 -1.93
C GLN A 115 20.80 14.25 -3.44
N GLU A 116 21.80 14.03 -4.30
CA GLU A 116 21.63 14.02 -5.76
C GLU A 116 20.62 12.96 -6.23
N LYS A 117 20.62 11.76 -5.61
CA LYS A 117 19.65 10.70 -5.93
C LYS A 117 18.24 11.06 -5.48
N VAL A 118 18.12 11.73 -4.33
CA VAL A 118 16.83 12.22 -3.84
C VAL A 118 16.27 13.27 -4.82
N GLU A 119 17.09 14.25 -5.22
CA GLU A 119 16.70 15.29 -6.20
C GLU A 119 16.33 14.70 -7.56
N LYS A 120 17.08 13.69 -8.05
CA LYS A 120 16.71 12.97 -9.28
C LYS A 120 15.38 12.24 -9.16
N SER A 121 15.09 11.67 -8.00
CA SER A 121 13.81 11.01 -7.73
C SER A 121 12.66 12.02 -7.67
N GLU A 122 12.87 13.18 -7.02
CA GLU A 122 11.90 14.28 -7.02
C GLU A 122 11.60 14.74 -8.44
N LYS A 123 12.64 15.00 -9.25
CA LYS A 123 12.49 15.42 -10.65
C LYS A 123 11.77 14.38 -11.51
N TYR A 124 12.09 13.09 -11.31
CA TYR A 124 11.36 12.02 -12.01
C TYR A 124 9.86 12.01 -11.66
N PHE A 125 9.53 12.29 -10.40
CA PHE A 125 8.15 12.39 -9.96
C PHE A 125 7.44 13.65 -10.47
N ASP A 126 8.16 14.77 -10.60
CA ASP A 126 7.64 16.01 -11.21
C ASP A 126 7.25 15.75 -12.68
N ASP A 127 8.08 15.03 -13.43
CA ASP A 127 7.85 14.75 -14.86
C ASP A 127 6.82 13.63 -15.09
N ASN A 128 6.80 12.60 -14.22
CA ASN A 128 6.05 11.35 -14.42
C ASN A 128 5.11 10.98 -13.26
N GLY A 129 4.85 11.87 -12.31
CA GLY A 129 4.16 11.58 -11.05
C GLY A 129 2.80 10.90 -11.22
N LYS A 130 2.05 11.26 -12.26
CA LYS A 130 0.74 10.65 -12.58
C LYS A 130 0.89 9.14 -12.87
N VAL A 131 1.81 8.79 -13.76
CA VAL A 131 2.08 7.39 -14.14
C VAL A 131 2.70 6.64 -12.98
N ALA A 132 3.68 7.26 -12.28
CA ALA A 132 4.33 6.68 -11.12
C ALA A 132 3.34 6.38 -9.99
N THR A 133 2.35 7.26 -9.76
CA THR A 133 1.33 7.06 -8.72
C THR A 133 0.43 5.87 -9.07
N ILE A 134 -0.11 5.79 -10.31
CA ILE A 134 -0.96 4.66 -10.71
C ILE A 134 -0.18 3.34 -10.67
N THR A 135 0.97 3.29 -11.34
CA THR A 135 1.76 2.05 -11.45
C THR A 135 2.28 1.60 -10.08
N GLY A 136 2.75 2.53 -9.26
CA GLY A 136 3.19 2.25 -7.90
C GLY A 136 2.08 1.71 -7.01
N ARG A 137 0.83 2.15 -7.22
CA ARG A 137 -0.35 1.64 -6.50
C ARG A 137 -0.72 0.21 -6.87
N LEU A 138 -0.42 -0.23 -8.07
CA LEU A 138 -0.68 -1.60 -8.53
C LEU A 138 0.43 -2.58 -8.13
N ILE A 139 1.61 -2.09 -7.70
CA ILE A 139 2.72 -2.95 -7.29
C ILE A 139 2.59 -3.27 -5.80
N PRO A 140 2.40 -4.56 -5.43
CA PRO A 140 2.39 -5.00 -4.04
C PRO A 140 3.68 -4.60 -3.30
N GLY A 141 3.56 -4.13 -2.06
CA GLY A 141 4.69 -3.67 -1.24
C GLY A 141 5.15 -2.24 -1.48
N ILE A 142 4.93 -1.64 -2.65
CA ILE A 142 5.28 -0.25 -2.95
C ILE A 142 4.06 0.67 -2.78
N ARG A 143 2.85 0.16 -2.96
CA ARG A 143 1.61 0.93 -3.05
C ARG A 143 1.33 1.86 -1.88
N HIS A 144 1.70 1.47 -0.64
CA HIS A 144 1.53 2.34 0.53
C HIS A 144 2.66 3.38 0.66
N LEU A 145 3.83 3.11 0.10
CA LEU A 145 4.98 4.00 0.20
C LEU A 145 5.00 5.07 -0.89
N ILE A 146 4.32 4.85 -2.04
CA ILE A 146 4.35 5.75 -3.20
C ILE A 146 3.85 7.16 -2.90
N SER A 147 3.01 7.32 -1.86
CA SER A 147 2.46 8.60 -1.43
C SER A 147 3.52 9.52 -0.82
N ILE A 148 4.57 8.96 -0.17
CA ILE A 148 5.64 9.73 0.45
C ILE A 148 6.49 10.45 -0.62
N PRO A 149 7.07 9.76 -1.64
CA PRO A 149 7.78 10.45 -2.72
C PRO A 149 6.91 11.40 -3.54
N ALA A 150 5.61 11.11 -3.72
CA ALA A 150 4.68 12.05 -4.36
C ALA A 150 4.55 13.37 -3.57
N GLY A 151 4.46 13.26 -2.23
CA GLY A 151 4.47 14.42 -1.34
C GLY A 151 5.80 15.16 -1.33
N LEU A 152 6.92 14.45 -1.31
CA LEU A 152 8.27 14.99 -1.34
C LEU A 152 8.52 15.83 -2.60
N ALA A 153 8.12 15.31 -3.76
CA ALA A 153 8.15 16.00 -5.05
C ALA A 153 7.10 17.11 -5.19
N ARG A 154 6.28 17.36 -4.17
CA ARG A 154 5.19 18.37 -4.19
C ARG A 154 4.25 18.23 -5.39
N MET A 155 3.99 17.00 -5.83
CA MET A 155 3.02 16.72 -6.88
C MET A 155 1.69 17.44 -6.58
N ASN A 156 0.97 17.91 -7.60
CA ASN A 156 -0.34 18.52 -7.39
C ASN A 156 -1.27 17.56 -6.64
N PHE A 157 -1.84 18.01 -5.52
CA PHE A 157 -2.64 17.19 -4.60
C PHE A 157 -3.86 16.54 -5.29
N TRP A 158 -4.59 17.30 -6.12
CA TRP A 158 -5.76 16.76 -6.80
C TRP A 158 -5.41 15.71 -7.83
N SER A 159 -4.30 15.91 -8.55
CA SER A 159 -3.77 14.88 -9.45
C SER A 159 -3.33 13.64 -8.68
N PHE A 160 -2.60 13.81 -7.57
CA PHE A 160 -2.20 12.72 -6.69
C PHE A 160 -3.43 11.94 -6.19
N LEU A 161 -4.44 12.63 -5.67
CA LEU A 161 -5.67 12.02 -5.14
C LEU A 161 -6.40 11.24 -6.23
N LEU A 162 -6.64 11.85 -7.40
CA LEU A 162 -7.33 11.21 -8.53
C LEU A 162 -6.63 9.90 -8.95
N PHE A 163 -5.31 9.93 -9.16
CA PHE A 163 -4.56 8.75 -9.59
C PHE A 163 -4.41 7.71 -8.47
N THR A 164 -4.42 8.14 -7.21
CA THR A 164 -4.51 7.26 -6.04
C THR A 164 -5.84 6.53 -5.99
N THR A 165 -6.96 7.25 -6.10
CA THR A 165 -8.32 6.69 -6.12
C THR A 165 -8.48 5.67 -7.25
N ILE A 166 -8.01 5.98 -8.46
CA ILE A 166 -8.06 5.05 -9.60
C ILE A 166 -7.23 3.79 -9.31
N GLY A 167 -5.99 3.94 -8.84
CA GLY A 167 -5.11 2.81 -8.57
C GLY A 167 -5.59 1.95 -7.39
N ALA A 168 -5.99 2.57 -6.27
CA ALA A 168 -6.53 1.88 -5.11
C ALA A 168 -7.89 1.23 -5.42
N GLY A 169 -8.78 1.93 -6.14
CA GLY A 169 -10.06 1.42 -6.57
C GLY A 169 -9.92 0.19 -7.48
N ALA A 170 -9.03 0.24 -8.46
CA ALA A 170 -8.74 -0.91 -9.33
C ALA A 170 -8.24 -2.11 -8.52
N TRP A 171 -7.32 -1.90 -7.57
CA TRP A 171 -6.85 -2.95 -6.69
C TRP A 171 -7.97 -3.53 -5.83
N ASN A 172 -8.79 -2.68 -5.20
CA ASN A 172 -9.92 -3.09 -4.37
C ASN A 172 -10.98 -3.84 -5.18
N CYS A 173 -11.20 -3.49 -6.46
CA CYS A 173 -12.07 -4.25 -7.36
C CYS A 173 -11.53 -5.67 -7.61
N ILE A 174 -10.22 -5.83 -7.81
CA ILE A 174 -9.58 -7.15 -7.98
C ILE A 174 -9.79 -8.01 -6.73
N LEU A 175 -9.53 -7.43 -5.54
CA LEU A 175 -9.72 -8.15 -4.27
C LEU A 175 -11.20 -8.46 -3.98
N ALA A 176 -12.10 -7.55 -4.33
CA ALA A 176 -13.53 -7.77 -4.19
C ALA A 176 -14.02 -8.87 -5.12
N ALA A 177 -13.54 -8.92 -6.37
CA ALA A 177 -13.83 -10.00 -7.30
C ALA A 177 -13.33 -11.36 -6.79
N LEU A 178 -12.13 -11.37 -6.19
CA LEU A 178 -11.59 -12.58 -5.55
C LEU A 178 -12.50 -13.06 -4.41
N GLY A 179 -12.86 -12.17 -3.48
CA GLY A 179 -13.73 -12.54 -2.34
C GLY A 179 -15.10 -13.01 -2.79
N TRP A 180 -15.68 -12.36 -3.80
CA TRP A 180 -16.95 -12.77 -4.41
C TRP A 180 -16.87 -14.16 -5.03
N TYR A 181 -15.81 -14.44 -5.79
CA TYR A 181 -15.57 -15.76 -6.38
C TYR A 181 -15.38 -16.84 -5.30
N LEU A 182 -14.60 -16.56 -4.26
CA LEU A 182 -14.37 -17.52 -3.17
C LEU A 182 -15.65 -17.92 -2.45
N HIS A 183 -16.64 -17.04 -2.34
CA HIS A 183 -17.94 -17.38 -1.75
C HIS A 183 -18.65 -18.54 -2.46
N SER A 184 -18.45 -18.70 -3.77
CA SER A 184 -19.09 -19.77 -4.55
C SER A 184 -18.35 -21.12 -4.48
N VAL A 185 -17.07 -21.14 -4.05
CA VAL A 185 -16.22 -22.34 -4.14
C VAL A 185 -15.64 -22.79 -2.80
N VAL A 186 -15.64 -21.95 -1.79
CA VAL A 186 -14.96 -22.21 -0.52
C VAL A 186 -15.88 -21.93 0.67
N PRO A 187 -15.99 -22.86 1.64
CA PRO A 187 -16.68 -22.60 2.90
C PRO A 187 -15.94 -21.56 3.73
N GLU A 188 -16.65 -20.83 4.58
CA GLU A 188 -16.10 -19.75 5.42
C GLU A 188 -14.93 -20.22 6.31
N SER A 189 -14.94 -21.47 6.76
CA SER A 189 -13.86 -22.06 7.58
C SER A 189 -12.51 -22.14 6.87
N GLU A 190 -12.47 -22.16 5.56
CA GLU A 190 -11.24 -22.25 4.74
C GLU A 190 -10.89 -20.93 4.07
N LEU A 191 -11.71 -19.90 4.24
CA LEU A 191 -11.60 -18.62 3.56
C LEU A 191 -10.22 -17.97 3.73
N GLU A 192 -9.70 -17.91 4.97
CA GLU A 192 -8.39 -17.30 5.26
C GLU A 192 -7.25 -17.99 4.51
N ALA A 193 -7.23 -19.32 4.52
CA ALA A 193 -6.19 -20.10 3.83
C ALA A 193 -6.23 -19.87 2.32
N GLN A 194 -7.42 -19.81 1.75
CA GLN A 194 -7.60 -19.59 0.31
C GLN A 194 -7.28 -18.14 -0.10
N ILE A 195 -7.62 -17.16 0.72
CA ILE A 195 -7.23 -15.75 0.48
C ILE A 195 -5.70 -15.61 0.42
N HIS A 196 -4.96 -16.26 1.32
CA HIS A 196 -3.50 -16.28 1.26
C HIS A 196 -3.00 -16.86 -0.06
N LEU A 197 -3.50 -18.03 -0.43
CA LEU A 197 -3.05 -18.75 -1.62
C LEU A 197 -3.31 -17.93 -2.90
N TYR A 198 -4.56 -17.50 -3.10
CA TYR A 198 -4.94 -16.74 -4.30
C TYR A 198 -4.38 -15.32 -4.28
N GLY A 199 -4.27 -14.68 -3.11
CA GLY A 199 -3.65 -13.39 -2.96
C GLY A 199 -2.18 -13.39 -3.41
N ASP A 200 -1.42 -14.42 -3.07
CA ASP A 200 -0.04 -14.57 -3.50
C ASP A 200 0.05 -14.83 -5.02
N TYR A 201 -0.82 -15.63 -5.61
CA TYR A 201 -0.87 -15.80 -7.06
C TYR A 201 -1.15 -14.49 -7.80
N ILE A 202 -2.11 -13.70 -7.32
CA ILE A 202 -2.43 -12.38 -7.89
C ILE A 202 -1.23 -11.44 -7.78
N LYS A 203 -0.55 -11.40 -6.64
CA LYS A 203 0.66 -10.58 -6.44
C LYS A 203 1.75 -10.94 -7.42
N TYR A 204 2.08 -12.23 -7.55
CA TYR A 204 3.11 -12.68 -8.47
C TYR A 204 2.74 -12.45 -9.93
N PHE A 205 1.47 -12.64 -10.30
CA PHE A 205 0.98 -12.36 -11.64
C PHE A 205 1.11 -10.89 -12.02
N ILE A 206 0.68 -9.99 -11.13
CA ILE A 206 0.81 -8.54 -11.34
C ILE A 206 2.29 -8.13 -11.38
N LEU A 207 3.12 -8.67 -10.50
CA LEU A 207 4.55 -8.41 -10.51
C LEU A 207 5.18 -8.83 -11.84
N ALA A 208 4.83 -10.00 -12.36
CA ALA A 208 5.30 -10.48 -13.66
C ALA A 208 4.85 -9.55 -14.80
N LEU A 209 3.59 -9.10 -14.80
CA LEU A 209 3.10 -8.13 -15.78
C LEU A 209 3.85 -6.81 -15.71
N CYS A 210 4.13 -6.30 -14.51
CA CYS A 210 4.91 -5.07 -14.32
C CYS A 210 6.34 -5.23 -14.87
N VAL A 211 7.00 -6.36 -14.60
CA VAL A 211 8.34 -6.66 -15.12
C VAL A 211 8.31 -6.72 -16.64
N LEU A 212 7.34 -7.42 -17.25
CA LEU A 212 7.18 -7.49 -18.70
C LEU A 212 6.94 -6.10 -19.32
N ALA A 213 6.11 -5.26 -18.69
CA ALA A 213 5.88 -3.89 -19.13
C ALA A 213 7.16 -3.06 -19.10
N ILE A 214 7.95 -3.16 -18.03
CA ILE A 214 9.25 -2.46 -17.89
C ILE A 214 10.20 -2.91 -19.00
N ILE A 215 10.33 -4.22 -19.22
CA ILE A 215 11.18 -4.78 -20.28
C ILE A 215 10.73 -4.27 -21.65
N PHE A 216 9.43 -4.29 -21.93
CA PHE A 216 8.87 -3.77 -23.18
C PHE A 216 9.20 -2.28 -23.40
N PHE A 217 9.06 -1.45 -22.36
CA PHE A 217 9.42 -0.02 -22.44
C PHE A 217 10.91 0.21 -22.66
N ILE A 218 11.79 -0.60 -22.03
CA ILE A 218 13.24 -0.52 -22.22
C ILE A 218 13.61 -0.88 -23.65
N ILE A 219 13.03 -1.97 -24.19
CA ILE A 219 13.27 -2.41 -25.57
C ILE A 219 12.79 -1.36 -26.56
N LYS A 220 11.56 -0.83 -26.38
CA LYS A 220 11.00 0.22 -27.24
C LYS A 220 11.86 1.50 -27.24
N LYS A 221 12.37 1.91 -26.06
CA LYS A 221 13.27 3.05 -25.95
C LYS A 221 14.62 2.82 -26.63
N LYS A 222 15.12 1.59 -26.65
CA LYS A 222 16.37 1.21 -27.32
C LYS A 222 16.21 1.17 -28.85
N ILE A 223 15.03 0.74 -29.33
CA ILE A 223 14.71 0.70 -30.76
C ILE A 223 14.54 2.12 -31.32
N ASN A 224 13.84 3.01 -30.59
CA ASN A 224 13.62 4.39 -31.03
C ASN A 224 14.87 5.31 -30.91
N LYS A 225 15.99 4.81 -30.36
CA LYS A 225 17.27 5.53 -30.30
C LYS A 225 18.26 5.10 -31.42
N LYS A 226 17.88 4.17 -32.25
CA LYS A 226 18.57 3.83 -33.50
C LYS A 226 17.88 4.49 -34.70
#